data_80547a4616420e51174b1b9565799d0f
#
_entry.id   80547a4616420e51174b1b9565799d0f
#
_cell.length_a   1.000
_cell.length_b   1.000
_cell.length_c   1.000
_cell.angle_alpha   90.00
_cell.angle_beta   90.00
_cell.angle_gamma   90.00
#
_symmetry.space_group_name_H-M   'P 1'
#
loop_
_entity.id
_entity.type
_entity.pdbx_description
1 polymer ?
#
loop_
_entity_poly.entity_id
_entity_poly.type
_entity_poly.pdbx_seq_one_letter_code
_entity_poly.pdbx_strand_id
1 'polypeptide(L)'
;SYKIKSSSPRNYALARQYVEFPKINLPHTLMDLGKDLLIALILWELYGQTEYGLFNHTYQMLRLPLVLIGASIGQVFFQRCAEMINNGQNVLGVAVKSVRTLTLLSIIPFSIVFLFGEELFAFVFGENWREAGVYAEIMTPWFLVNFMASPISPLPLILKKQRNFFFLAMFGTALMLGTLFIPKWCFDATIYETLYITSFSQAIYLVFVIFIIFGYAKKGKSESN
;
A
#
# COMPACT_ATOMS: atom_id res chain seq x y z
N SER A 1 -42.63 -10.26 -12.57
CA SER A 1 -42.06 -9.26 -13.53
C SER A 1 -41.67 -7.99 -12.78
N TYR A 2 -40.38 -7.83 -12.56
CA TYR A 2 -39.83 -6.62 -11.95
C TYR A 2 -39.78 -5.52 -13.01
N LYS A 3 -40.65 -4.55 -12.96
CA LYS A 3 -40.60 -3.34 -13.78
C LYS A 3 -39.50 -2.44 -13.26
N ILE A 4 -38.40 -2.35 -14.00
CA ILE A 4 -37.35 -1.31 -13.83
C ILE A 4 -38.03 0.03 -14.10
N LYS A 5 -38.32 0.80 -13.05
CA LYS A 5 -38.85 2.17 -13.16
C LYS A 5 -37.83 3.05 -13.87
N SER A 6 -38.22 3.63 -14.99
CA SER A 6 -37.42 4.53 -15.83
C SER A 6 -36.81 5.68 -15.01
N SER A 7 -35.61 6.06 -15.40
CA SER A 7 -34.75 7.09 -14.84
C SER A 7 -35.49 8.38 -14.51
N SER A 8 -35.69 8.66 -13.24
CA SER A 8 -36.17 9.94 -12.75
C SER A 8 -35.03 10.98 -12.92
N PRO A 9 -35.35 12.27 -13.20
CA PRO A 9 -34.35 13.35 -13.29
C PRO A 9 -33.44 13.45 -12.06
N ARG A 10 -33.92 12.98 -10.91
CA ARG A 10 -33.16 12.85 -9.66
C ARG A 10 -32.04 11.80 -9.76
N ASN A 11 -32.27 10.68 -10.48
CA ASN A 11 -31.26 9.65 -10.68
C ASN A 11 -30.14 10.15 -11.62
N TYR A 12 -30.46 11.02 -12.58
CA TYR A 12 -29.49 11.62 -13.49
C TYR A 12 -28.62 12.67 -12.78
N ALA A 13 -29.19 13.46 -11.88
CA ALA A 13 -28.46 14.41 -11.05
C ALA A 13 -27.52 13.68 -10.06
N LEU A 14 -28.01 12.60 -9.43
CA LEU A 14 -27.19 11.74 -8.59
C LEU A 14 -26.06 11.06 -9.37
N ALA A 15 -26.35 10.49 -10.53
CA ALA A 15 -25.34 9.88 -11.39
C ALA A 15 -24.24 10.87 -11.81
N ARG A 16 -24.61 12.12 -12.11
CA ARG A 16 -23.67 13.19 -12.46
C ARG A 16 -22.81 13.61 -11.26
N GLN A 17 -23.34 13.61 -10.06
CA GLN A 17 -22.64 13.92 -8.83
C GLN A 17 -21.62 12.80 -8.45
N TYR A 18 -21.94 11.53 -8.78
CA TYR A 18 -21.09 10.39 -8.50
C TYR A 18 -20.18 9.97 -9.66
N VAL A 19 -20.28 10.57 -10.84
CA VAL A 19 -19.42 10.27 -12.01
C VAL A 19 -17.94 10.56 -11.75
N GLU A 20 -17.61 11.50 -10.85
CA GLU A 20 -16.21 11.76 -10.50
C GLU A 20 -15.59 10.61 -9.68
N PHE A 21 -16.39 9.88 -8.91
CA PHE A 21 -15.91 8.78 -8.08
C PHE A 21 -15.37 7.60 -8.92
N PRO A 22 -16.08 7.06 -9.92
CA PRO A 22 -15.53 6.07 -10.84
C PRO A 22 -14.35 6.59 -11.68
N LYS A 23 -14.37 7.85 -12.12
CA LYS A 23 -13.30 8.42 -12.95
C LYS A 23 -11.95 8.47 -12.25
N ILE A 24 -11.93 8.58 -10.93
CA ILE A 24 -10.68 8.63 -10.15
C ILE A 24 -10.32 7.24 -9.61
N ASN A 25 -11.31 6.49 -9.11
CA ASN A 25 -11.04 5.19 -8.52
C ASN A 25 -10.79 4.09 -9.54
N LEU A 26 -11.44 4.12 -10.72
CA LEU A 26 -11.23 3.10 -11.75
C LEU A 26 -9.79 3.09 -12.27
N PRO A 27 -9.15 4.21 -12.64
CA PRO A 27 -7.74 4.23 -13.02
C PRO A 27 -6.82 3.73 -11.92
N HIS A 28 -7.10 4.07 -10.66
CA HIS A 28 -6.30 3.61 -9.52
C HIS A 28 -6.40 2.09 -9.34
N THR A 29 -7.63 1.55 -9.40
CA THR A 29 -7.85 0.09 -9.31
C THR A 29 -7.23 -0.65 -10.49
N LEU A 30 -7.35 -0.12 -11.72
CA LEU A 30 -6.71 -0.70 -12.90
C LEU A 30 -5.17 -0.66 -12.79
N MET A 31 -4.61 0.40 -12.23
CA MET A 31 -3.18 0.51 -11.98
C MET A 31 -2.73 -0.53 -10.96
N ASP A 32 -3.48 -0.74 -9.87
CA ASP A 32 -3.15 -1.74 -8.85
C ASP A 32 -3.22 -3.17 -9.41
N LEU A 33 -4.28 -3.50 -10.14
CA LEU A 33 -4.41 -4.81 -10.82
C LEU A 33 -3.32 -5.02 -11.88
N GLY A 34 -3.04 -3.98 -12.67
CA GLY A 34 -1.97 -4.00 -13.66
C GLY A 34 -0.59 -4.19 -13.05
N LYS A 35 -0.34 -3.54 -11.91
CA LYS A 35 0.90 -3.70 -11.14
C LYS A 35 1.06 -5.16 -10.67
N ASP A 36 0.04 -5.74 -10.04
CA ASP A 36 0.09 -7.11 -9.52
C ASP A 36 0.30 -8.12 -10.66
N LEU A 37 -0.34 -7.91 -11.82
CA LEU A 37 -0.13 -8.71 -13.03
C LEU A 37 1.31 -8.57 -13.57
N LEU A 38 1.84 -7.35 -13.65
CA LEU A 38 3.20 -7.11 -14.14
C LEU A 38 4.26 -7.71 -13.20
N ILE A 39 4.06 -7.63 -11.88
CA ILE A 39 4.92 -8.32 -10.90
C ILE A 39 4.94 -9.82 -11.16
N ALA A 40 3.75 -10.42 -11.35
CA ALA A 40 3.62 -11.84 -11.62
C ALA A 40 4.38 -12.23 -12.90
N LEU A 41 4.19 -11.50 -14.00
CA LEU A 41 4.86 -11.75 -15.27
C LEU A 41 6.38 -11.60 -15.16
N ILE A 42 6.87 -10.53 -14.53
CA ILE A 42 8.31 -10.28 -14.35
C ILE A 42 8.96 -11.40 -13.56
N LEU A 43 8.38 -11.77 -12.41
CA LEU A 43 8.98 -12.82 -11.57
C LEU A 43 8.89 -14.21 -12.22
N TRP A 44 7.77 -14.52 -12.87
CA TRP A 44 7.62 -15.79 -13.59
C TRP A 44 8.64 -15.94 -14.73
N GLU A 45 8.79 -14.91 -15.57
CA GLU A 45 9.69 -14.96 -16.73
C GLU A 45 11.17 -14.92 -16.34
N LEU A 46 11.53 -14.16 -15.30
CA LEU A 46 12.93 -13.97 -14.95
C LEU A 46 13.47 -15.00 -13.96
N TYR A 47 12.62 -15.53 -13.08
CA TYR A 47 13.03 -16.43 -11.99
C TYR A 47 12.30 -17.78 -12.00
N GLY A 48 11.23 -17.91 -12.77
CA GLY A 48 10.47 -19.15 -12.89
C GLY A 48 9.29 -19.27 -11.91
N GLN A 49 8.53 -20.35 -12.12
CA GLN A 49 7.25 -20.58 -11.43
C GLN A 49 7.42 -20.76 -9.92
N THR A 50 8.45 -21.46 -9.48
CA THR A 50 8.68 -21.75 -8.06
C THR A 50 8.95 -20.48 -7.28
N GLU A 51 9.86 -19.65 -7.76
CA GLU A 51 10.23 -18.39 -7.13
C GLU A 51 9.06 -17.39 -7.06
N TYR A 52 8.31 -17.31 -8.17
CA TYR A 52 7.07 -16.53 -8.18
C TYR A 52 6.06 -17.07 -7.16
N GLY A 53 5.90 -18.39 -7.05
CA GLY A 53 5.00 -19.01 -6.07
C GLY A 53 5.37 -18.66 -4.63
N LEU A 54 6.65 -18.78 -4.27
CA LEU A 54 7.19 -18.41 -2.95
C LEU A 54 7.00 -16.93 -2.66
N PHE A 55 7.36 -16.06 -3.62
CA PHE A 55 7.15 -14.62 -3.50
C PHE A 55 5.68 -14.26 -3.29
N ASN A 56 4.78 -14.81 -4.12
CA ASN A 56 3.35 -14.50 -4.04
C ASN A 56 2.75 -14.94 -2.71
N HIS A 57 3.11 -16.13 -2.22
CA HIS A 57 2.66 -16.61 -0.91
C HIS A 57 3.14 -15.67 0.21
N THR A 58 4.42 -15.35 0.23
CA THR A 58 5.02 -14.39 1.19
C THR A 58 4.32 -13.03 1.13
N TYR A 59 4.16 -12.48 -0.08
CA TYR A 59 3.52 -11.19 -0.31
C TYR A 59 2.08 -11.14 0.23
N GLN A 60 1.29 -12.20 0.00
CA GLN A 60 -0.06 -12.29 0.51
C GLN A 60 -0.10 -12.40 2.04
N MET A 61 0.79 -13.21 2.63
CA MET A 61 0.85 -13.39 4.10
C MET A 61 1.26 -12.12 4.82
N LEU A 62 2.29 -11.41 4.34
CA LEU A 62 2.71 -10.13 4.91
C LEU A 62 1.67 -9.02 4.72
N ARG A 63 0.82 -9.12 3.70
CA ARG A 63 -0.25 -8.16 3.41
C ARG A 63 -1.47 -8.33 4.33
N LEU A 64 -1.73 -9.52 4.88
CA LEU A 64 -2.91 -9.79 5.71
C LEU A 64 -3.07 -8.82 6.89
N PRO A 65 -2.04 -8.54 7.71
CA PRO A 65 -2.16 -7.58 8.80
C PRO A 65 -2.53 -6.16 8.32
N LEU A 66 -2.01 -5.75 7.15
CA LEU A 66 -2.32 -4.44 6.57
C LEU A 66 -3.80 -4.34 6.20
N VAL A 67 -4.35 -5.38 5.59
CA VAL A 67 -5.76 -5.40 5.16
C VAL A 67 -6.69 -5.42 6.36
N LEU A 68 -6.42 -6.27 7.36
CA LEU A 68 -7.31 -6.47 8.51
C LEU A 68 -7.26 -5.28 9.49
N ILE A 69 -6.06 -4.87 9.90
CA ILE A 69 -5.86 -3.83 10.92
C ILE A 69 -5.85 -2.45 10.27
N GLY A 70 -5.13 -2.31 9.15
CA GLY A 70 -4.98 -1.04 8.45
C GLY A 70 -6.30 -0.48 7.94
N ALA A 71 -7.19 -1.32 7.40
CA ALA A 71 -8.51 -0.88 6.93
C ALA A 71 -9.39 -0.37 8.08
N SER A 72 -9.42 -1.08 9.22
CA SER A 72 -10.23 -0.69 10.37
C SER A 72 -9.76 0.63 10.98
N ILE A 73 -8.46 0.79 11.20
CA ILE A 73 -7.88 2.02 11.73
C ILE A 73 -8.01 3.15 10.69
N GLY A 74 -7.81 2.86 9.41
CA GLY A 74 -7.94 3.81 8.32
C GLY A 74 -9.33 4.42 8.21
N GLN A 75 -10.40 3.66 8.42
CA GLN A 75 -11.78 4.17 8.40
C GLN A 75 -12.03 5.17 9.53
N VAL A 76 -11.63 4.84 10.77
CA VAL A 76 -11.77 5.73 11.92
C VAL A 76 -10.92 7.00 11.73
N PHE A 77 -9.70 6.84 11.25
CA PHE A 77 -8.82 7.96 10.92
C PHE A 77 -9.43 8.87 9.85
N PHE A 78 -9.96 8.30 8.77
CA PHE A 78 -10.58 9.04 7.67
C PHE A 78 -11.75 9.89 8.16
N GLN A 79 -12.69 9.30 8.92
CA GLN A 79 -13.84 10.01 9.46
C GLN A 79 -13.40 11.17 10.35
N ARG A 80 -12.50 10.91 11.29
CA ARG A 80 -12.00 11.94 12.21
C ARG A 80 -11.28 13.08 11.49
N CYS A 81 -10.45 12.76 10.50
CA CYS A 81 -9.78 13.80 9.71
C CYS A 81 -10.75 14.60 8.86
N ALA A 82 -11.77 13.99 8.27
CA ALA A 82 -12.80 14.69 7.51
C ALA A 82 -13.59 15.67 8.38
N GLU A 83 -13.99 15.28 9.59
CA GLU A 83 -14.65 16.15 10.56
C GLU A 83 -13.76 17.33 10.98
N MET A 84 -12.49 17.07 11.31
CA MET A 84 -11.53 18.10 11.71
C MET A 84 -11.28 19.11 10.59
N ILE A 85 -11.15 18.65 9.34
CA ILE A 85 -10.94 19.54 8.18
C ILE A 85 -12.18 20.41 7.95
N ASN A 86 -13.39 19.84 8.02
CA ASN A 86 -14.64 20.59 7.90
C ASN A 86 -14.79 21.67 8.99
N ASN A 87 -14.20 21.44 10.18
CA ASN A 87 -14.16 22.39 11.29
C ASN A 87 -12.94 23.34 11.24
N GLY A 88 -12.17 23.35 10.14
CA GLY A 88 -10.98 24.21 9.99
C GLY A 88 -9.80 23.83 10.90
N GLN A 89 -9.80 22.61 11.45
CA GLN A 89 -8.75 22.13 12.38
C GLN A 89 -7.60 21.45 11.63
N ASN A 90 -6.42 21.47 12.25
CA ASN A 90 -5.22 20.83 11.69
C ASN A 90 -5.19 19.34 12.04
N VAL A 91 -4.98 18.52 11.01
CA VAL A 91 -4.98 17.04 11.14
C VAL A 91 -3.58 16.41 11.34
N LEU A 92 -2.52 17.21 11.33
CA LEU A 92 -1.15 16.70 11.46
C LEU A 92 -0.94 15.90 12.75
N GLY A 93 -1.45 16.41 13.88
CA GLY A 93 -1.31 15.73 15.17
C GLY A 93 -1.96 14.35 15.19
N VAL A 94 -3.13 14.19 14.55
CA VAL A 94 -3.81 12.90 14.42
C VAL A 94 -3.06 11.97 13.48
N ALA A 95 -2.54 12.49 12.36
CA ALA A 95 -1.73 11.71 11.41
C ALA A 95 -0.45 11.16 12.08
N VAL A 96 0.31 12.03 12.78
CA VAL A 96 1.52 11.61 13.52
C VAL A 96 1.20 10.58 14.60
N LYS A 97 0.12 10.82 15.37
CA LYS A 97 -0.32 9.86 16.41
C LYS A 97 -0.68 8.49 15.80
N SER A 98 -1.38 8.46 14.68
CA SER A 98 -1.76 7.21 14.01
C SER A 98 -0.54 6.43 13.52
N VAL A 99 0.41 7.10 12.85
CA VAL A 99 1.66 6.46 12.41
C VAL A 99 2.43 5.92 13.61
N ARG A 100 2.61 6.73 14.67
CA ARG A 100 3.32 6.30 15.89
C ARG A 100 2.66 5.08 16.55
N THR A 101 1.32 5.07 16.64
CA THR A 101 0.59 3.94 17.24
C THR A 101 0.82 2.66 16.44
N LEU A 102 0.73 2.73 15.09
CA LEU A 102 0.98 1.57 14.25
C LEU A 102 2.44 1.14 14.26
N THR A 103 3.38 2.08 14.33
CA THR A 103 4.80 1.74 14.53
C THR A 103 4.99 0.91 15.78
N LEU A 104 4.47 1.37 16.93
CA LEU A 104 4.61 0.64 18.19
C LEU A 104 3.93 -0.74 18.16
N LEU A 105 2.75 -0.83 17.52
CA LEU A 105 2.02 -2.08 17.39
C LEU A 105 2.73 -3.08 16.47
N SER A 106 3.41 -2.58 15.45
CA SER A 106 4.05 -3.41 14.41
C SER A 106 5.45 -3.91 14.79
N ILE A 107 6.16 -3.24 15.70
CA ILE A 107 7.54 -3.60 16.06
C ILE A 107 7.65 -5.08 16.43
N ILE A 108 6.83 -5.56 17.37
CA ILE A 108 6.93 -6.95 17.86
C ILE A 108 6.64 -7.97 16.75
N PRO A 109 5.46 -7.94 16.07
CA PRO A 109 5.16 -8.97 15.07
C PRO A 109 6.12 -8.93 13.87
N PHE A 110 6.51 -7.73 13.38
CA PHE A 110 7.45 -7.65 12.27
C PHE A 110 8.89 -8.01 12.69
N SER A 111 9.31 -7.76 13.95
CA SER A 111 10.59 -8.25 14.46
C SER A 111 10.62 -9.77 14.52
N ILE A 112 9.53 -10.41 14.92
CA ILE A 112 9.43 -11.89 14.92
C ILE A 112 9.59 -12.42 13.49
N VAL A 113 8.89 -11.85 12.53
CA VAL A 113 9.02 -12.27 11.11
C VAL A 113 10.43 -12.00 10.59
N PHE A 114 11.03 -10.85 10.93
CA PHE A 114 12.37 -10.48 10.48
C PHE A 114 13.48 -11.42 10.98
N LEU A 115 13.34 -11.92 12.22
CA LEU A 115 14.36 -12.73 12.90
C LEU A 115 14.13 -14.24 12.77
N PHE A 116 12.89 -14.65 12.56
CA PHE A 116 12.46 -16.05 12.61
C PHE A 116 11.48 -16.40 11.49
N GLY A 117 11.49 -15.66 10.38
CA GLY A 117 10.54 -15.84 9.27
C GLY A 117 10.66 -17.24 8.66
N GLU A 118 11.88 -17.72 8.46
CA GLU A 118 12.17 -19.05 7.93
C GLU A 118 11.52 -20.14 8.79
N GLU A 119 11.78 -20.16 10.11
CA GLU A 119 11.22 -21.15 11.03
C GLU A 119 9.70 -20.96 11.20
N LEU A 120 9.25 -19.72 11.23
CA LEU A 120 7.82 -19.41 11.38
C LEU A 120 7.01 -19.94 10.21
N PHE A 121 7.48 -19.73 8.98
CA PHE A 121 6.80 -20.24 7.79
C PHE A 121 6.85 -21.77 7.70
N ALA A 122 7.99 -22.39 8.03
CA ALA A 122 8.11 -23.84 8.10
C ALA A 122 7.17 -24.44 9.15
N PHE A 123 7.04 -23.79 10.30
CA PHE A 123 6.15 -24.25 11.39
C PHE A 123 4.66 -24.09 11.02
N VAL A 124 4.26 -22.95 10.44
CA VAL A 124 2.85 -22.63 10.17
C VAL A 124 2.34 -23.31 8.91
N PHE A 125 3.15 -23.32 7.85
CA PHE A 125 2.74 -23.77 6.50
C PHE A 125 3.39 -25.09 6.07
N GLY A 126 4.37 -25.59 6.83
CA GLY A 126 5.14 -26.80 6.54
C GLY A 126 6.48 -26.52 5.87
N GLU A 127 7.37 -27.52 5.89
CA GLU A 127 8.76 -27.42 5.43
C GLU A 127 8.92 -26.92 3.98
N ASN A 128 7.96 -27.22 3.11
CA ASN A 128 7.97 -26.73 1.71
C ASN A 128 7.91 -25.20 1.57
N TRP A 129 7.50 -24.50 2.65
CA TRP A 129 7.37 -23.04 2.68
C TRP A 129 8.49 -22.34 3.47
N ARG A 130 9.48 -23.09 3.91
CA ARG A 130 10.64 -22.56 4.65
C ARG A 130 11.30 -21.40 3.90
N GLU A 131 11.53 -21.59 2.59
CA GLU A 131 12.14 -20.57 1.73
C GLU A 131 11.27 -19.32 1.53
N ALA A 132 9.95 -19.46 1.53
CA ALA A 132 9.02 -18.31 1.57
C ALA A 132 9.20 -17.49 2.86
N GLY A 133 9.59 -18.13 3.96
CA GLY A 133 9.98 -17.46 5.21
C GLY A 133 11.22 -16.60 5.07
N VAL A 134 12.24 -17.05 4.34
CA VAL A 134 13.43 -16.23 4.01
C VAL A 134 13.03 -14.99 3.21
N TYR A 135 12.09 -15.14 2.24
CA TYR A 135 11.55 -13.98 1.52
C TYR A 135 10.80 -13.03 2.46
N ALA A 136 10.08 -13.57 3.46
CA ALA A 136 9.38 -12.74 4.44
C ALA A 136 10.34 -11.92 5.29
N GLU A 137 11.47 -12.48 5.70
CA GLU A 137 12.54 -11.76 6.41
C GLU A 137 13.05 -10.59 5.56
N ILE A 138 13.41 -10.86 4.30
CA ILE A 138 13.92 -9.86 3.36
C ILE A 138 12.89 -8.74 3.09
N MET A 139 11.61 -9.10 2.96
CA MET A 139 10.53 -8.16 2.64
C MET A 139 9.98 -7.40 3.86
N THR A 140 10.33 -7.81 5.06
CA THR A 140 9.84 -7.22 6.31
C THR A 140 10.08 -5.71 6.41
N PRO A 141 11.25 -5.11 6.07
CA PRO A 141 11.44 -3.67 6.12
C PRO A 141 10.43 -2.89 5.27
N TRP A 142 10.13 -3.36 4.07
CA TRP A 142 9.12 -2.75 3.21
C TRP A 142 7.72 -2.84 3.82
N PHE A 143 7.30 -4.03 4.26
CA PHE A 143 5.96 -4.24 4.82
C PHE A 143 5.75 -3.53 6.16
N LEU A 144 6.79 -3.42 6.99
CA LEU A 144 6.77 -2.61 8.21
C LEU A 144 6.41 -1.15 7.91
N VAL A 145 7.14 -0.51 6.99
CA VAL A 145 6.87 0.89 6.63
C VAL A 145 5.52 1.03 5.93
N ASN A 146 5.13 0.06 5.10
CA ASN A 146 3.81 0.04 4.47
C ASN A 146 2.68 -0.03 5.51
N PHE A 147 2.82 -0.86 6.54
CA PHE A 147 1.87 -0.94 7.64
C PHE A 147 1.75 0.40 8.38
N MET A 148 2.87 1.08 8.64
CA MET A 148 2.90 2.39 9.28
C MET A 148 2.21 3.47 8.43
N ALA A 149 2.36 3.42 7.10
CA ALA A 149 1.77 4.38 6.16
C ALA A 149 0.27 4.15 5.90
N SER A 150 -0.22 2.92 6.11
CA SER A 150 -1.56 2.49 5.70
C SER A 150 -2.71 3.39 6.19
N PRO A 151 -2.77 3.87 7.46
CA PRO A 151 -3.90 4.66 7.94
C PRO A 151 -3.93 6.08 7.38
N ILE A 152 -2.76 6.63 7.03
CA ILE A 152 -2.66 8.01 6.55
C ILE A 152 -2.76 8.12 5.02
N SER A 153 -2.69 6.99 4.30
CA SER A 153 -2.75 6.95 2.84
C SER A 153 -4.03 7.58 2.24
N PRO A 154 -5.21 7.59 2.89
CA PRO A 154 -6.39 8.28 2.38
C PRO A 154 -6.36 9.80 2.59
N LEU A 155 -5.43 10.36 3.40
CA LEU A 155 -5.41 11.77 3.75
C LEU A 155 -5.26 12.72 2.54
N PRO A 156 -4.44 12.42 1.51
CA PRO A 156 -4.36 13.24 0.31
C PRO A 156 -5.70 13.39 -0.43
N LEU A 157 -6.59 12.38 -0.34
CA LEU A 157 -7.93 12.44 -0.92
C LEU A 157 -8.79 13.48 -0.19
N ILE A 158 -8.78 13.47 1.15
CA ILE A 158 -9.55 14.42 1.97
C ILE A 158 -9.03 15.85 1.76
N LEU A 159 -7.72 16.02 1.63
CA LEU A 159 -7.06 17.30 1.41
C LEU A 159 -7.10 17.79 -0.06
N LYS A 160 -7.85 17.11 -0.95
CA LYS A 160 -7.95 17.42 -2.39
C LYS A 160 -6.60 17.47 -3.12
N LYS A 161 -5.59 16.72 -2.63
CA LYS A 161 -4.25 16.58 -3.26
C LYS A 161 -4.10 15.24 -4.01
N GLN A 162 -5.22 14.61 -4.42
CA GLN A 162 -5.26 13.29 -5.05
C GLN A 162 -4.45 13.22 -6.35
N ARG A 163 -4.40 14.30 -7.14
CA ARG A 163 -3.64 14.34 -8.40
C ARG A 163 -2.14 14.15 -8.14
N ASN A 164 -1.58 14.90 -7.19
CA ASN A 164 -0.17 14.80 -6.85
C ASN A 164 0.16 13.43 -6.24
N PHE A 165 -0.75 12.92 -5.42
CA PHE A 165 -0.61 11.59 -4.82
C PHE A 165 -0.67 10.47 -5.86
N PHE A 166 -1.48 10.62 -6.91
CA PHE A 166 -1.53 9.68 -8.02
C PHE A 166 -0.18 9.58 -8.76
N PHE A 167 0.46 10.70 -9.08
CA PHE A 167 1.80 10.69 -9.68
C PHE A 167 2.85 10.06 -8.77
N LEU A 168 2.73 10.30 -7.46
CA LEU A 168 3.59 9.67 -6.46
C LEU A 168 3.39 8.14 -6.46
N ALA A 169 2.14 7.67 -6.48
CA ALA A 169 1.80 6.24 -6.57
C ALA A 169 2.32 5.60 -7.87
N MET A 170 2.20 6.30 -9.01
CA MET A 170 2.78 5.85 -10.29
C MET A 170 4.30 5.70 -10.20
N PHE A 171 4.98 6.67 -9.58
CA PHE A 171 6.43 6.59 -9.36
C PHE A 171 6.79 5.39 -8.48
N GLY A 172 6.06 5.14 -7.38
CA GLY A 172 6.27 3.98 -6.52
C GLY A 172 6.07 2.65 -7.25
N THR A 173 5.06 2.57 -8.12
CA THR A 173 4.83 1.40 -8.98
C THR A 173 5.96 1.21 -9.98
N ALA A 174 6.40 2.28 -10.66
CA ALA A 174 7.52 2.22 -11.59
C ALA A 174 8.83 1.83 -10.89
N LEU A 175 9.07 2.37 -9.70
CA LEU A 175 10.22 1.99 -8.86
C LEU A 175 10.17 0.50 -8.51
N MET A 176 9.02 -0.01 -8.10
CA MET A 176 8.85 -1.43 -7.75
C MET A 176 9.12 -2.35 -8.95
N LEU A 177 8.49 -2.07 -10.10
CA LEU A 177 8.70 -2.87 -11.31
C LEU A 177 10.16 -2.77 -11.78
N GLY A 178 10.76 -1.58 -11.72
CA GLY A 178 12.17 -1.37 -12.07
C GLY A 178 13.12 -2.14 -11.16
N THR A 179 12.90 -2.14 -9.86
CA THR A 179 13.75 -2.88 -8.90
C THR A 179 13.56 -4.39 -8.96
N LEU A 180 12.45 -4.89 -9.49
CA LEU A 180 12.25 -6.32 -9.77
C LEU A 180 12.86 -6.75 -11.11
N PHE A 181 12.89 -5.87 -12.12
CA PHE A 181 13.33 -6.21 -13.47
C PHE A 181 14.83 -5.93 -13.70
N ILE A 182 15.30 -4.71 -13.36
CA ILE A 182 16.65 -4.23 -13.72
C ILE A 182 17.77 -5.07 -13.12
N PRO A 183 17.74 -5.50 -11.83
CA PRO A 183 18.84 -6.25 -11.24
C PRO A 183 19.10 -7.56 -11.97
N LYS A 184 18.04 -8.30 -12.31
CA LYS A 184 18.18 -9.55 -13.08
C LYS A 184 18.65 -9.30 -14.50
N TRP A 185 18.05 -8.30 -15.19
CA TRP A 185 18.33 -8.03 -16.59
C TRP A 185 19.75 -7.48 -16.82
N CYS A 186 20.25 -6.59 -15.96
CA CYS A 186 21.53 -5.92 -16.15
C CYS A 186 22.70 -6.61 -15.45
N PHE A 187 22.46 -7.30 -14.34
CA PHE A 187 23.50 -7.83 -13.45
C PHE A 187 23.35 -9.33 -13.17
N ASP A 188 22.38 -9.99 -13.80
CA ASP A 188 22.04 -11.40 -13.53
C ASP A 188 21.85 -11.72 -12.05
N ALA A 189 21.28 -10.75 -11.31
CA ALA A 189 21.06 -10.85 -9.87
C ALA A 189 20.17 -12.04 -9.51
N THR A 190 20.44 -12.66 -8.38
CA THR A 190 19.59 -13.68 -7.78
C THR A 190 18.26 -13.10 -7.31
N ILE A 191 17.27 -13.94 -7.05
CA ILE A 191 15.98 -13.52 -6.50
C ILE A 191 16.17 -12.82 -5.15
N TYR A 192 17.05 -13.32 -4.29
CA TYR A 192 17.34 -12.74 -2.97
C TYR A 192 17.88 -11.32 -3.08
N GLU A 193 18.88 -11.08 -3.92
CA GLU A 193 19.45 -9.75 -4.16
C GLU A 193 18.39 -8.79 -4.69
N THR A 194 17.56 -9.24 -5.61
CA THR A 194 16.45 -8.47 -6.17
C THR A 194 15.42 -8.12 -5.11
N LEU A 195 15.06 -9.06 -4.24
CA LEU A 195 14.13 -8.80 -3.13
C LEU A 195 14.72 -7.84 -2.11
N TYR A 196 16.01 -7.92 -1.78
CA TYR A 196 16.69 -6.94 -0.92
C TYR A 196 16.61 -5.54 -1.53
N ILE A 197 17.01 -5.37 -2.80
CA ILE A 197 16.97 -4.08 -3.50
C ILE A 197 15.54 -3.53 -3.51
N THR A 198 14.56 -4.36 -3.83
CA THR A 198 13.14 -3.98 -3.89
C THR A 198 12.63 -3.57 -2.51
N SER A 199 12.89 -4.37 -1.48
CA SER A 199 12.43 -4.13 -0.11
C SER A 199 12.96 -2.81 0.45
N PHE A 200 14.27 -2.57 0.35
CA PHE A 200 14.88 -1.34 0.82
C PHE A 200 14.44 -0.12 0.01
N SER A 201 14.37 -0.23 -1.32
CA SER A 201 13.91 0.86 -2.18
C SER A 201 12.46 1.25 -1.87
N GLN A 202 11.58 0.26 -1.69
CA GLN A 202 10.18 0.50 -1.33
C GLN A 202 10.04 1.06 0.09
N ALA A 203 10.82 0.59 1.05
CA ALA A 203 10.82 1.14 2.41
C ALA A 203 11.23 2.63 2.41
N ILE A 204 12.30 2.99 1.73
CA ILE A 204 12.78 4.38 1.60
C ILE A 204 11.70 5.23 0.90
N TYR A 205 11.15 4.74 -0.21
CA TYR A 205 10.08 5.42 -0.93
C TYR A 205 8.86 5.68 -0.02
N LEU A 206 8.40 4.71 0.75
CA LEU A 206 7.25 4.84 1.64
C LEU A 206 7.53 5.80 2.81
N VAL A 207 8.74 5.81 3.36
CA VAL A 207 9.15 6.84 4.34
C VAL A 207 9.02 8.24 3.72
N PHE A 208 9.48 8.43 2.50
CA PHE A 208 9.33 9.70 1.77
C PHE A 208 7.85 10.06 1.55
N VAL A 209 7.00 9.10 1.21
CA VAL A 209 5.54 9.29 1.09
C VAL A 209 4.93 9.76 2.41
N ILE A 210 5.30 9.17 3.55
CA ILE A 210 4.84 9.60 4.88
C ILE A 210 5.18 11.07 5.12
N PHE A 211 6.41 11.50 4.82
CA PHE A 211 6.82 12.90 4.97
C PHE A 211 6.03 13.85 4.06
N ILE A 212 5.75 13.46 2.81
CA ILE A 212 4.91 14.25 1.90
C ILE A 212 3.49 14.40 2.47
N ILE A 213 2.89 13.32 2.96
CA ILE A 213 1.55 13.34 3.55
C ILE A 213 1.53 14.26 4.80
N PHE A 214 2.54 14.20 5.65
CA PHE A 214 2.68 15.13 6.79
C PHE A 214 2.82 16.58 6.32
N GLY A 215 3.54 16.83 5.22
CA GLY A 215 3.63 18.14 4.59
C GLY A 215 2.27 18.67 4.14
N TYR A 216 1.44 17.82 3.53
CA TYR A 216 0.07 18.18 3.15
C TYR A 216 -0.81 18.45 4.39
N ALA A 217 -0.71 17.61 5.42
CA ALA A 217 -1.44 17.76 6.68
C ALA A 217 -1.10 19.07 7.39
N LYS A 218 0.17 19.51 7.32
CA LYS A 218 0.62 20.80 7.91
C LYS A 218 0.06 22.01 7.17
N LYS A 219 0.02 21.97 5.83
CA LYS A 219 -0.42 23.07 4.96
C LYS A 219 -1.95 23.22 4.89
N GLY A 220 -2.73 22.20 5.19
CA GLY A 220 -4.18 22.20 5.07
C GLY A 220 -4.91 23.27 5.88
N LYS A 221 -4.22 24.02 6.73
CA LYS A 221 -4.72 25.19 7.46
C LYS A 221 -4.60 26.50 6.65
N SER A 222 -3.74 26.57 5.64
CA SER A 222 -3.38 27.83 4.97
C SER A 222 -4.28 28.18 3.77
N GLU A 223 -5.06 27.24 3.25
CA GLU A 223 -5.89 27.47 2.05
C GLU A 223 -7.38 27.64 2.38
N SER A 224 -7.76 27.72 3.67
CA SER A 224 -9.14 27.90 4.16
C SER A 224 -9.45 29.34 4.64
N ASN A 225 -8.56 30.30 4.37
CA ASN A 225 -8.81 31.73 4.61
C ASN A 225 -8.95 32.48 3.30
#